data_6c7db52d80b2a821a7a0741df4f63da4
#
_entry.id   6c7db52d80b2a821a7a0741df4f63da4
#
_cell.length_a   1.000
_cell.length_b   1.000
_cell.length_c   1.000
_cell.angle_alpha   90.00
_cell.angle_beta   90.00
_cell.angle_gamma   90.00
#
_symmetry.space_group_name_H-M   'P 1'
#
loop_
_entity.id
_entity.type
_entity.pdbx_description
1 polymer ?
#
loop_
_entity_poly.entity_id
_entity_poly.type
_entity_poly.pdbx_seq_one_letter_code
_entity_poly.pdbx_strand_id
1 'polypeptide(L)'
;MSSHQYVYVMHRLSKAWPGGKEVLKNISLSFLPGAKIGVLGLNGAGKSTLLKIMAGLDTEFNGEAWAADGIKVGYLAQEPELDASMDVAGNVLSGLGEAKELMDRFNEVSARFAEELTDDEMNEVIAEQAELQEKIDAIDGWDLERKAEIAMDALRVPAGDADVTKLSGGEKRRVALCKLLLSAPDMLLLDEPTNHLDAESVAWLQRFLHDFPGTVVTITHDRYFLDEVAGWILELDRGAGIPYEGNYSGWLEQKQRRLEQEGKAEDARVKSLSRELDWVRAAPKARQAKSKARISAYEKMLAEDNNRQVDTAKIHIPAGPRLGDIVINAEGLSKGFGERLLIDDLSFRLPPGGIVGVIGPNGAGKTTLFRMITGGEAPDAGTFTVGETVKLGYVDQSRDDLEDDKTVWEVISDGLDEIELGKRTMASRAYVGQFNFKGGDQQKRVSQLSGGERNRVHLARMLKSGANLLLLDEPTNDLDVDTLRALEEALEEFAGCAVVVSHDRWFLDRIATHILAFEGESHVEWFEGNYEAYEADRKRRLGAEADRPTRIKYKPISR
;
A
#
# COMPACT_ATOMS: atom_id res chain seq x y z
N MET A 1 6.42 42.73 -0.57
CA MET A 1 5.76 41.79 0.34
C MET A 1 5.21 40.68 -0.50
N SER A 2 5.89 39.54 -0.60
CA SER A 2 5.36 38.39 -1.33
C SER A 2 4.16 37.85 -0.53
N SER A 3 2.97 38.05 -1.02
CA SER A 3 1.79 37.36 -0.54
C SER A 3 2.09 35.86 -0.73
N HIS A 4 2.27 35.11 0.35
CA HIS A 4 2.26 33.67 0.28
C HIS A 4 0.84 33.27 -0.10
N GLN A 5 0.59 33.08 -1.38
CA GLN A 5 -0.67 32.56 -1.87
C GLN A 5 -0.74 31.10 -1.47
N TYR A 6 -1.63 30.76 -0.55
CA TYR A 6 -1.95 29.38 -0.24
C TYR A 6 -2.72 28.79 -1.42
N VAL A 7 -2.44 27.53 -1.76
CA VAL A 7 -3.16 26.82 -2.82
C VAL A 7 -4.52 26.32 -2.36
N TYR A 8 -4.67 26.05 -1.05
CA TYR A 8 -5.92 25.64 -0.44
C TYR A 8 -6.03 26.15 0.99
N VAL A 9 -7.23 26.56 1.41
CA VAL A 9 -7.49 27.05 2.76
C VAL A 9 -8.72 26.36 3.35
N MET A 10 -8.64 25.99 4.60
CA MET A 10 -9.75 25.54 5.45
C MET A 10 -9.87 26.45 6.65
N HIS A 11 -11.08 26.88 6.95
CA HIS A 11 -11.36 27.70 8.13
C HIS A 11 -12.52 27.13 8.93
N ARG A 12 -12.24 26.69 10.16
CA ARG A 12 -13.21 26.09 11.09
C ARG A 12 -13.99 24.92 10.48
N LEU A 13 -13.36 24.13 9.61
CA LEU A 13 -13.97 23.01 8.94
C LEU A 13 -14.42 21.96 9.97
N SER A 14 -15.70 21.62 9.95
CA SER A 14 -16.29 20.58 10.78
C SER A 14 -17.26 19.73 9.97
N LYS A 15 -17.20 18.41 10.13
CA LYS A 15 -18.08 17.46 9.44
C LYS A 15 -18.58 16.40 10.42
N ALA A 16 -19.89 16.16 10.39
CA ALA A 16 -20.51 15.05 11.08
C ALA A 16 -21.17 14.11 10.07
N TRP A 17 -21.14 12.80 10.35
CA TRP A 17 -21.85 11.81 9.55
C TRP A 17 -23.33 11.73 9.98
N PRO A 18 -24.20 11.17 9.11
CA PRO A 18 -25.55 10.82 9.51
C PRO A 18 -25.54 9.98 10.78
N GLY A 19 -26.24 10.44 11.84
CA GLY A 19 -26.17 9.84 13.18
C GLY A 19 -25.41 10.67 14.21
N GLY A 20 -24.87 11.85 13.83
CA GLY A 20 -24.29 12.86 14.75
C GLY A 20 -22.86 12.62 15.19
N LYS A 21 -22.17 11.61 14.66
CA LYS A 21 -20.75 11.38 14.96
C LYS A 21 -19.90 12.41 14.20
N GLU A 22 -19.30 13.36 14.90
CA GLU A 22 -18.33 14.30 14.32
C GLU A 22 -17.02 13.56 13.96
N VAL A 23 -16.62 13.69 12.70
CA VAL A 23 -15.37 13.12 12.17
C VAL A 23 -14.28 14.16 11.96
N LEU A 24 -14.66 15.40 11.62
CA LEU A 24 -13.75 16.55 11.55
C LEU A 24 -14.28 17.65 12.48
N LYS A 25 -13.40 18.28 13.25
CA LYS A 25 -13.76 19.26 14.28
C LYS A 25 -12.89 20.51 14.17
N ASN A 26 -13.49 21.62 13.75
CA ASN A 26 -12.89 22.94 13.78
C ASN A 26 -11.47 23.00 13.19
N ILE A 27 -11.25 22.33 12.05
CA ILE A 27 -9.94 22.27 11.38
C ILE A 27 -9.71 23.59 10.66
N SER A 28 -8.60 24.27 10.96
CA SER A 28 -8.16 25.49 10.28
C SER A 28 -6.73 25.28 9.82
N LEU A 29 -6.53 25.14 8.51
CA LEU A 29 -5.25 24.82 7.87
C LEU A 29 -5.11 25.57 6.55
N SER A 30 -3.88 25.90 6.19
CA SER A 30 -3.54 26.52 4.91
C SER A 30 -2.42 25.71 4.26
N PHE A 31 -2.58 25.39 2.98
CA PHE A 31 -1.66 24.55 2.23
C PHE A 31 -0.78 25.40 1.32
N LEU A 32 0.53 25.21 1.43
CA LEU A 32 1.53 25.96 0.67
C LEU A 32 1.71 25.36 -0.75
N PRO A 33 2.05 26.18 -1.75
CA PRO A 33 2.44 25.71 -3.08
C PRO A 33 3.64 24.75 -2.98
N GLY A 34 3.58 23.65 -3.75
CA GLY A 34 4.64 22.66 -3.80
C GLY A 34 4.79 21.77 -2.56
N ALA A 35 3.99 21.96 -1.51
CA ALA A 35 4.07 21.16 -0.30
C ALA A 35 3.66 19.70 -0.56
N LYS A 36 4.39 18.76 0.04
CA LYS A 36 4.10 17.32 0.02
C LYS A 36 3.61 16.91 1.39
N ILE A 37 2.34 16.53 1.49
CA ILE A 37 1.64 16.32 2.77
C ILE A 37 1.11 14.90 2.83
N GLY A 38 1.59 14.12 3.81
CA GLY A 38 1.02 12.81 4.16
C GLY A 38 -0.09 12.96 5.19
N VAL A 39 -1.25 12.34 4.97
CA VAL A 39 -2.37 12.35 5.91
C VAL A 39 -2.43 11.05 6.67
N LEU A 40 -2.25 11.10 7.98
CA LEU A 40 -2.30 9.94 8.88
C LEU A 40 -3.50 10.01 9.83
N GLY A 41 -3.90 8.87 10.34
CA GLY A 41 -4.98 8.72 11.32
C GLY A 41 -5.61 7.34 11.26
N LEU A 42 -6.34 6.99 12.32
CA LEU A 42 -7.06 5.71 12.42
C LEU A 42 -8.07 5.55 11.28
N ASN A 43 -8.43 4.30 10.99
CA ASN A 43 -9.53 4.03 10.07
C ASN A 43 -10.84 4.63 10.61
N GLY A 44 -11.57 5.34 9.74
CA GLY A 44 -12.75 6.11 10.14
C GLY A 44 -12.46 7.46 10.82
N ALA A 45 -11.21 7.93 10.85
CA ALA A 45 -10.86 9.26 11.37
C ALA A 45 -11.28 10.43 10.46
N GLY A 46 -11.77 10.14 9.24
CA GLY A 46 -12.22 11.17 8.30
C GLY A 46 -11.19 11.55 7.23
N LYS A 47 -10.13 10.76 7.02
CA LYS A 47 -9.09 11.02 6.02
C LYS A 47 -9.66 11.20 4.61
N SER A 48 -10.36 10.20 4.09
CA SER A 48 -10.99 10.26 2.75
C SER A 48 -12.09 11.32 2.68
N THR A 49 -12.80 11.59 3.79
CA THR A 49 -13.77 12.68 3.88
C THR A 49 -13.09 14.04 3.69
N LEU A 50 -11.93 14.24 4.33
CA LEU A 50 -11.14 15.47 4.16
C LEU A 50 -10.74 15.66 2.70
N LEU A 51 -10.21 14.62 2.03
CA LEU A 51 -9.84 14.70 0.61
C LEU A 51 -11.04 14.96 -0.29
N LYS A 52 -12.20 14.34 -0.03
CA LYS A 52 -13.44 14.60 -0.79
C LYS A 52 -13.93 16.03 -0.66
N ILE A 53 -13.81 16.62 0.54
CA ILE A 53 -14.11 18.05 0.74
C ILE A 53 -13.13 18.91 -0.07
N MET A 54 -11.82 18.59 0.00
CA MET A 54 -10.79 19.31 -0.76
C MET A 54 -10.98 19.19 -2.28
N ALA A 55 -11.49 18.06 -2.75
CA ALA A 55 -11.83 17.84 -4.16
C ALA A 55 -13.16 18.49 -4.58
N GLY A 56 -13.90 19.12 -3.65
CA GLY A 56 -15.23 19.70 -3.94
C GLY A 56 -16.35 18.68 -4.14
N LEU A 57 -16.10 17.39 -3.84
CA LEU A 57 -17.06 16.30 -3.99
C LEU A 57 -18.02 16.18 -2.80
N ASP A 58 -17.59 16.62 -1.62
CA ASP A 58 -18.42 16.68 -0.43
C ASP A 58 -18.56 18.15 -0.01
N THR A 59 -19.75 18.69 -0.17
CA THR A 59 -20.09 20.09 0.13
C THR A 59 -20.88 20.25 1.42
N GLU A 60 -21.25 19.14 2.08
CA GLU A 60 -22.05 19.15 3.30
C GLU A 60 -21.17 19.22 4.54
N PHE A 61 -20.61 20.38 4.85
CA PHE A 61 -19.79 20.63 6.03
C PHE A 61 -20.06 22.01 6.64
N ASN A 62 -19.62 22.24 7.86
CA ASN A 62 -19.64 23.53 8.52
C ASN A 62 -18.25 24.18 8.44
N GLY A 63 -18.22 25.51 8.31
CA GLY A 63 -16.99 26.26 8.11
C GLY A 63 -16.77 26.56 6.63
N GLU A 64 -15.52 26.82 6.26
CA GLU A 64 -15.16 27.21 4.90
C GLU A 64 -13.98 26.37 4.43
N ALA A 65 -13.99 25.95 3.15
CA ALA A 65 -12.90 25.22 2.51
C ALA A 65 -12.90 25.55 1.01
N TRP A 66 -11.77 26.06 0.49
CA TRP A 66 -11.67 26.46 -0.90
C TRP A 66 -10.25 26.37 -1.44
N ALA A 67 -10.12 26.06 -2.73
CA ALA A 67 -8.89 26.23 -3.49
C ALA A 67 -8.73 27.70 -3.90
N ALA A 68 -7.50 28.17 -4.04
CA ALA A 68 -7.24 29.50 -4.59
C ALA A 68 -7.70 29.60 -6.05
N ASP A 69 -8.00 30.83 -6.49
CA ASP A 69 -8.47 31.05 -7.86
C ASP A 69 -7.46 30.54 -8.90
N GLY A 70 -7.96 29.80 -9.89
CA GLY A 70 -7.15 29.23 -10.96
C GLY A 70 -6.42 27.92 -10.63
N ILE A 71 -6.49 27.43 -9.39
CA ILE A 71 -5.86 26.16 -9.00
C ILE A 71 -6.69 24.98 -9.51
N LYS A 72 -6.06 24.13 -10.34
CA LYS A 72 -6.64 22.86 -10.79
C LYS A 72 -6.36 21.78 -9.74
N VAL A 73 -7.42 21.21 -9.16
CA VAL A 73 -7.34 20.12 -8.17
C VAL A 73 -7.64 18.80 -8.86
N GLY A 74 -6.69 17.86 -8.79
CA GLY A 74 -6.86 16.49 -9.26
C GLY A 74 -7.07 15.54 -8.09
N TYR A 75 -8.01 14.60 -8.18
CA TYR A 75 -8.35 13.67 -7.13
C TYR A 75 -8.36 12.22 -7.61
N LEU A 76 -7.62 11.36 -6.93
CA LEU A 76 -7.69 9.91 -7.07
C LEU A 76 -8.59 9.34 -5.99
N ALA A 77 -9.75 8.86 -6.40
CA ALA A 77 -10.67 8.16 -5.50
C ALA A 77 -10.19 6.73 -5.17
N GLN A 78 -10.66 6.18 -4.07
CA GLN A 78 -10.40 4.79 -3.69
C GLN A 78 -10.97 3.81 -4.74
N GLU A 79 -12.14 4.11 -5.30
CA GLU A 79 -12.77 3.39 -6.41
C GLU A 79 -13.01 4.39 -7.55
N PRO A 80 -12.07 4.53 -8.50
CA PRO A 80 -12.20 5.47 -9.60
C PRO A 80 -13.12 4.95 -10.69
N GLU A 81 -13.89 5.85 -11.30
CA GLU A 81 -14.68 5.58 -12.49
C GLU A 81 -13.87 5.91 -13.74
N LEU A 82 -13.91 5.02 -14.73
CA LEU A 82 -13.32 5.19 -16.05
C LEU A 82 -14.44 5.33 -17.08
N ASP A 83 -14.15 6.02 -18.18
CA ASP A 83 -15.09 6.16 -19.29
C ASP A 83 -15.21 4.83 -20.04
N ALA A 84 -16.36 4.18 -19.92
CA ALA A 84 -16.66 2.89 -20.54
C ALA A 84 -16.75 2.95 -22.07
N SER A 85 -16.82 4.15 -22.67
CA SER A 85 -16.84 4.35 -24.13
C SER A 85 -15.45 4.33 -24.75
N MET A 86 -14.38 4.36 -23.93
CA MET A 86 -12.99 4.40 -24.35
C MET A 86 -12.28 3.13 -23.85
N ASP A 87 -11.24 2.71 -24.58
CA ASP A 87 -10.28 1.72 -24.11
C ASP A 87 -9.33 2.29 -23.05
N VAL A 88 -8.37 1.50 -22.60
CA VAL A 88 -7.36 1.92 -21.61
C VAL A 88 -6.54 3.10 -22.11
N ALA A 89 -6.04 3.04 -23.35
CA ALA A 89 -5.23 4.12 -23.93
C ALA A 89 -6.03 5.41 -24.05
N GLY A 90 -7.28 5.34 -24.52
CA GLY A 90 -8.18 6.49 -24.60
C GLY A 90 -8.43 7.13 -23.26
N ASN A 91 -8.69 6.33 -22.21
CA ASN A 91 -8.85 6.84 -20.84
C ASN A 91 -7.58 7.52 -20.32
N VAL A 92 -6.39 6.93 -20.53
CA VAL A 92 -5.12 7.52 -20.09
C VAL A 92 -4.84 8.83 -20.84
N LEU A 93 -4.93 8.82 -22.18
CA LEU A 93 -4.66 9.98 -23.03
C LEU A 93 -5.67 11.11 -22.82
N SER A 94 -6.88 10.81 -22.39
CA SER A 94 -7.85 11.86 -22.02
C SER A 94 -7.37 12.72 -20.82
N GLY A 95 -6.41 12.23 -20.03
CA GLY A 95 -5.74 13.00 -18.98
C GLY A 95 -4.88 14.14 -19.53
N LEU A 96 -4.38 14.01 -20.75
CA LEU A 96 -3.58 15.06 -21.41
C LEU A 96 -4.42 16.30 -21.82
N GLY A 97 -5.75 16.15 -21.90
CA GLY A 97 -6.72 17.24 -22.07
C GLY A 97 -6.27 18.35 -23.02
N GLU A 98 -6.13 19.57 -22.48
CA GLU A 98 -5.72 20.76 -23.23
C GLU A 98 -4.38 20.59 -23.99
N ALA A 99 -3.45 19.84 -23.43
CA ALA A 99 -2.13 19.63 -24.06
C ALA A 99 -2.26 18.80 -25.36
N LYS A 100 -3.15 17.80 -25.36
CA LYS A 100 -3.45 17.00 -26.54
C LYS A 100 -4.21 17.84 -27.58
N GLU A 101 -5.18 18.62 -27.17
CA GLU A 101 -5.93 19.53 -28.07
C GLU A 101 -4.99 20.53 -28.75
N LEU A 102 -4.02 21.08 -28.01
CA LEU A 102 -3.00 21.97 -28.58
C LEU A 102 -2.12 21.25 -29.62
N MET A 103 -1.69 20.01 -29.33
CA MET A 103 -0.90 19.21 -30.25
C MET A 103 -1.70 18.81 -31.50
N ASP A 104 -2.95 18.38 -31.33
CA ASP A 104 -3.83 18.02 -32.45
C ASP A 104 -4.07 19.25 -33.33
N ARG A 105 -4.32 20.41 -32.72
CA ARG A 105 -4.49 21.68 -33.45
C ARG A 105 -3.22 22.13 -34.17
N PHE A 106 -2.05 21.98 -33.53
CA PHE A 106 -0.75 22.26 -34.15
C PHE A 106 -0.52 21.38 -35.39
N ASN A 107 -0.87 20.08 -35.30
CA ASN A 107 -0.76 19.15 -36.41
C ASN A 107 -1.72 19.50 -37.55
N GLU A 108 -2.97 19.86 -37.21
CA GLU A 108 -3.95 20.33 -38.22
C GLU A 108 -3.46 21.59 -38.94
N VAL A 109 -2.99 22.59 -38.20
CA VAL A 109 -2.46 23.85 -38.76
C VAL A 109 -1.21 23.56 -39.59
N SER A 110 -0.33 22.66 -39.14
CA SER A 110 0.87 22.24 -39.88
C SER A 110 0.50 21.51 -41.17
N ALA A 111 -0.55 20.71 -41.21
CA ALA A 111 -1.02 20.02 -42.41
C ALA A 111 -1.50 21.01 -43.50
N ARG A 112 -2.03 22.18 -43.11
CA ARG A 112 -2.50 23.22 -44.04
C ARG A 112 -1.36 23.81 -44.90
N PHE A 113 -0.10 23.72 -44.47
CA PHE A 113 1.05 24.13 -45.34
C PHE A 113 1.18 23.31 -46.63
N ALA A 114 0.56 22.13 -46.70
CA ALA A 114 0.53 21.30 -47.88
C ALA A 114 -0.58 21.66 -48.88
N GLU A 115 -1.46 22.59 -48.49
CA GLU A 115 -2.57 23.07 -49.31
C GLU A 115 -2.17 24.28 -50.17
N GLU A 116 -2.87 24.56 -51.25
CA GLU A 116 -2.70 25.80 -52.02
C GLU A 116 -3.32 26.99 -51.27
N LEU A 117 -2.49 27.76 -50.58
CA LEU A 117 -2.90 28.92 -49.78
C LEU A 117 -2.53 30.22 -50.51
N THR A 118 -3.36 31.25 -50.30
CA THR A 118 -3.02 32.63 -50.66
C THR A 118 -1.96 33.21 -49.70
N ASP A 119 -1.32 34.30 -50.06
CA ASP A 119 -0.29 34.96 -49.23
C ASP A 119 -0.86 35.38 -47.85
N ASP A 120 -2.13 35.86 -47.82
CA ASP A 120 -2.78 36.25 -46.56
C ASP A 120 -3.12 35.02 -45.68
N GLU A 121 -3.62 33.94 -46.25
CA GLU A 121 -3.91 32.70 -45.55
C GLU A 121 -2.60 32.03 -45.04
N MET A 122 -1.53 32.10 -45.81
CA MET A 122 -0.23 31.61 -45.39
C MET A 122 0.30 32.35 -44.16
N ASN A 123 0.12 33.70 -44.13
CA ASN A 123 0.54 34.51 -42.99
C ASN A 123 -0.31 34.19 -41.73
N GLU A 124 -1.63 33.94 -41.87
CA GLU A 124 -2.47 33.52 -40.78
C GLU A 124 -2.07 32.16 -40.23
N VAL A 125 -1.80 31.17 -41.06
CA VAL A 125 -1.34 29.81 -40.66
C VAL A 125 0.01 29.88 -39.94
N ILE A 126 0.97 30.69 -40.41
CA ILE A 126 2.25 30.90 -39.75
C ILE A 126 2.07 31.51 -38.34
N ALA A 127 1.20 32.52 -38.21
CA ALA A 127 0.93 33.20 -36.95
C ALA A 127 0.29 32.22 -35.93
N GLU A 128 -0.75 31.47 -36.38
CA GLU A 128 -1.41 30.47 -35.55
C GLU A 128 -0.46 29.36 -35.11
N GLN A 129 0.39 28.85 -36.03
CA GLN A 129 1.38 27.84 -35.70
C GLN A 129 2.38 28.32 -34.65
N ALA A 130 2.86 29.56 -34.79
CA ALA A 130 3.81 30.15 -33.83
C ALA A 130 3.20 30.30 -32.44
N GLU A 131 1.93 30.73 -32.35
CA GLU A 131 1.21 30.84 -31.08
C GLU A 131 1.00 29.46 -30.43
N LEU A 132 0.60 28.46 -31.22
CA LEU A 132 0.46 27.08 -30.73
C LEU A 132 1.78 26.49 -30.28
N GLN A 133 2.87 26.73 -31.01
CA GLN A 133 4.20 26.30 -30.64
C GLN A 133 4.64 26.89 -29.29
N GLU A 134 4.44 28.20 -29.08
CA GLU A 134 4.76 28.86 -27.81
C GLU A 134 3.97 28.25 -26.63
N LYS A 135 2.68 27.95 -26.86
CA LYS A 135 1.85 27.27 -25.85
C LYS A 135 2.31 25.86 -25.56
N ILE A 136 2.68 25.08 -26.58
CA ILE A 136 3.20 23.71 -26.44
C ILE A 136 4.56 23.70 -25.74
N ASP A 137 5.44 24.65 -26.08
CA ASP A 137 6.74 24.83 -25.42
C ASP A 137 6.58 25.15 -23.92
N ALA A 138 5.60 26.01 -23.59
CA ALA A 138 5.32 26.42 -22.21
C ALA A 138 4.89 25.23 -21.30
N ILE A 139 4.25 24.21 -21.87
CA ILE A 139 3.80 23.01 -21.13
C ILE A 139 4.70 21.79 -21.35
N ASP A 140 5.85 21.94 -22.02
CA ASP A 140 6.74 20.85 -22.43
C ASP A 140 5.97 19.71 -23.13
N GLY A 141 5.11 20.11 -24.10
CA GLY A 141 4.10 19.26 -24.70
C GLY A 141 4.57 18.33 -25.82
N TRP A 142 5.81 18.46 -26.34
CA TRP A 142 6.29 17.71 -27.50
C TRP A 142 6.47 16.20 -27.28
N ASP A 143 6.70 15.79 -26.04
CA ASP A 143 6.96 14.40 -25.65
C ASP A 143 5.79 13.75 -24.88
N LEU A 144 4.56 14.25 -25.05
CA LEU A 144 3.39 13.81 -24.25
C LEU A 144 3.09 12.32 -24.42
N GLU A 145 3.10 11.81 -25.65
CA GLU A 145 2.84 10.39 -25.91
C GLU A 145 3.91 9.51 -25.24
N ARG A 146 5.17 9.92 -25.35
CA ARG A 146 6.26 9.21 -24.70
C ARG A 146 6.18 9.27 -23.17
N LYS A 147 5.80 10.43 -22.61
CA LYS A 147 5.54 10.56 -21.15
C LYS A 147 4.40 9.64 -20.72
N ALA A 148 3.33 9.55 -21.52
CA ALA A 148 2.22 8.63 -21.28
C ALA A 148 2.66 7.17 -21.34
N GLU A 149 3.44 6.76 -22.35
CA GLU A 149 3.97 5.41 -22.45
C GLU A 149 4.85 5.03 -21.24
N ILE A 150 5.75 5.92 -20.84
CA ILE A 150 6.60 5.72 -19.67
C ILE A 150 5.77 5.55 -18.40
N ALA A 151 4.74 6.39 -18.19
CA ALA A 151 3.87 6.30 -17.03
C ALA A 151 3.02 5.02 -17.05
N MET A 152 2.49 4.63 -18.22
CA MET A 152 1.74 3.38 -18.39
C MET A 152 2.59 2.15 -18.11
N ASP A 153 3.83 2.14 -18.59
CA ASP A 153 4.76 1.03 -18.34
C ASP A 153 5.18 0.97 -16.87
N ALA A 154 5.51 2.10 -16.27
CA ALA A 154 5.94 2.19 -14.88
C ALA A 154 4.84 1.79 -13.89
N LEU A 155 3.59 2.18 -14.16
CA LEU A 155 2.43 1.80 -13.37
C LEU A 155 1.83 0.44 -13.78
N ARG A 156 2.43 -0.22 -14.77
CA ARG A 156 1.96 -1.52 -15.31
C ARG A 156 0.47 -1.48 -15.65
N VAL A 157 0.08 -0.44 -16.35
CA VAL A 157 -1.28 -0.27 -16.87
C VAL A 157 -1.55 -1.40 -17.88
N PRO A 158 -2.77 -1.97 -17.93
CA PRO A 158 -3.14 -2.98 -18.92
C PRO A 158 -2.88 -2.54 -20.36
N ALA A 159 -2.92 -3.48 -21.29
CA ALA A 159 -2.75 -3.17 -22.72
C ALA A 159 -3.69 -2.04 -23.16
N GLY A 160 -3.18 -1.14 -23.99
CA GLY A 160 -3.90 0.08 -24.36
C GLY A 160 -5.26 -0.16 -25.02
N ASP A 161 -5.41 -1.27 -25.74
CA ASP A 161 -6.62 -1.73 -26.41
C ASP A 161 -7.58 -2.54 -25.50
N ALA A 162 -7.25 -2.68 -24.22
CA ALA A 162 -8.08 -3.44 -23.30
C ALA A 162 -9.38 -2.71 -22.96
N ASP A 163 -10.46 -3.50 -22.83
CA ASP A 163 -11.79 -3.03 -22.44
C ASP A 163 -11.83 -2.70 -20.95
N VAL A 164 -12.03 -1.43 -20.60
CA VAL A 164 -12.02 -0.95 -19.20
C VAL A 164 -13.12 -1.56 -18.34
N THR A 165 -14.20 -2.06 -18.94
CA THR A 165 -15.32 -2.70 -18.21
C THR A 165 -14.94 -4.04 -17.62
N LYS A 166 -13.93 -4.73 -18.20
CA LYS A 166 -13.44 -6.04 -17.79
C LYS A 166 -12.26 -6.00 -16.83
N LEU A 167 -11.76 -4.80 -16.52
CA LEU A 167 -10.64 -4.61 -15.64
C LEU A 167 -11.01 -4.89 -14.17
N SER A 168 -10.08 -5.47 -13.45
CA SER A 168 -10.14 -5.58 -11.98
C SER A 168 -10.10 -4.19 -11.34
N GLY A 169 -10.54 -4.07 -10.08
CA GLY A 169 -10.48 -2.80 -9.34
C GLY A 169 -9.08 -2.20 -9.27
N GLY A 170 -8.06 -3.04 -9.06
CA GLY A 170 -6.66 -2.60 -9.04
C GLY A 170 -6.16 -2.09 -10.40
N GLU A 171 -6.57 -2.72 -11.50
CA GLU A 171 -6.24 -2.27 -12.87
C GLU A 171 -6.92 -0.94 -13.19
N LYS A 172 -8.22 -0.80 -12.89
CA LYS A 172 -8.94 0.48 -13.05
C LYS A 172 -8.24 1.61 -12.29
N ARG A 173 -7.77 1.31 -11.09
CA ARG A 173 -7.07 2.28 -10.25
C ARG A 173 -5.75 2.72 -10.85
N ARG A 174 -4.95 1.79 -11.42
CA ARG A 174 -3.70 2.14 -12.11
C ARG A 174 -3.94 3.00 -13.35
N VAL A 175 -4.98 2.70 -14.13
CA VAL A 175 -5.39 3.54 -15.27
C VAL A 175 -5.77 4.95 -14.81
N ALA A 176 -6.61 5.07 -13.78
CA ALA A 176 -7.04 6.36 -13.24
C ALA A 176 -5.87 7.17 -12.63
N LEU A 177 -4.95 6.50 -11.92
CA LEU A 177 -3.74 7.15 -11.41
C LEU A 177 -2.89 7.68 -12.58
N CYS A 178 -2.63 6.87 -13.60
CA CYS A 178 -1.89 7.27 -14.78
C CYS A 178 -2.52 8.49 -15.47
N LYS A 179 -3.83 8.45 -15.74
CA LYS A 179 -4.61 9.58 -16.27
C LYS A 179 -4.44 10.84 -15.43
N LEU A 180 -4.56 10.71 -14.10
CA LEU A 180 -4.46 11.84 -13.18
C LEU A 180 -3.06 12.46 -13.17
N LEU A 181 -2.00 11.66 -13.15
CA LEU A 181 -0.63 12.16 -13.14
C LEU A 181 -0.31 12.89 -14.45
N LEU A 182 -0.80 12.40 -15.58
CA LEU A 182 -0.63 13.03 -16.90
C LEU A 182 -1.41 14.34 -17.04
N SER A 183 -2.51 14.53 -16.31
CA SER A 183 -3.26 15.78 -16.31
C SER A 183 -2.53 16.95 -15.62
N ALA A 184 -1.43 16.67 -14.92
CA ALA A 184 -0.54 17.62 -14.27
C ALA A 184 -1.29 18.78 -13.55
N PRO A 185 -2.19 18.50 -12.60
CA PRO A 185 -2.92 19.54 -11.88
C PRO A 185 -1.99 20.31 -10.94
N ASP A 186 -2.40 21.50 -10.47
CA ASP A 186 -1.63 22.28 -9.49
C ASP A 186 -1.62 21.64 -8.10
N MET A 187 -2.66 20.85 -7.79
CA MET A 187 -2.82 20.15 -6.54
C MET A 187 -3.30 18.71 -6.77
N LEU A 188 -2.55 17.74 -6.28
CA LEU A 188 -2.88 16.31 -6.31
C LEU A 188 -3.42 15.86 -4.95
N LEU A 189 -4.60 15.24 -4.97
CA LEU A 189 -5.22 14.59 -3.82
C LEU A 189 -5.26 13.07 -4.08
N LEU A 190 -4.49 12.30 -3.33
CA LEU A 190 -4.29 10.87 -3.57
C LEU A 190 -4.79 10.05 -2.37
N ASP A 191 -5.83 9.26 -2.57
CA ASP A 191 -6.37 8.37 -1.53
C ASP A 191 -5.83 6.95 -1.73
N GLU A 192 -4.86 6.53 -0.91
CA GLU A 192 -4.17 5.23 -0.95
C GLU A 192 -3.54 4.89 -2.33
N PRO A 193 -2.72 5.77 -2.93
CA PRO A 193 -2.20 5.56 -4.29
C PRO A 193 -1.26 4.36 -4.42
N THR A 194 -0.69 3.88 -3.32
CA THR A 194 0.24 2.75 -3.29
C THR A 194 -0.45 1.39 -3.27
N ASN A 195 -1.75 1.32 -2.93
CA ASN A 195 -2.49 0.07 -2.91
C ASN A 195 -2.57 -0.55 -4.31
N HIS A 196 -2.34 -1.85 -4.40
CA HIS A 196 -2.30 -2.65 -5.63
C HIS A 196 -1.15 -2.30 -6.60
N LEU A 197 -0.19 -1.47 -6.18
CA LEU A 197 1.06 -1.26 -6.90
C LEU A 197 2.12 -2.23 -6.37
N ASP A 198 2.97 -2.72 -7.25
CA ASP A 198 4.16 -3.45 -6.82
C ASP A 198 5.29 -2.47 -6.41
N ALA A 199 6.33 -3.00 -5.78
CA ALA A 199 7.40 -2.19 -5.22
C ALA A 199 8.12 -1.30 -6.25
N GLU A 200 8.22 -1.74 -7.51
CA GLU A 200 8.85 -0.96 -8.59
C GLU A 200 7.97 0.20 -9.02
N SER A 201 6.66 -0.03 -9.17
CA SER A 201 5.68 1.01 -9.49
C SER A 201 5.58 2.04 -8.34
N VAL A 202 5.64 1.59 -7.08
CA VAL A 202 5.69 2.48 -5.91
C VAL A 202 6.95 3.33 -5.94
N ALA A 203 8.13 2.74 -6.20
CA ALA A 203 9.40 3.50 -6.28
C ALA A 203 9.41 4.52 -7.43
N TRP A 204 8.76 4.22 -8.56
CA TRP A 204 8.59 5.18 -9.64
C TRP A 204 7.66 6.32 -9.23
N LEU A 205 6.51 6.00 -8.61
CA LEU A 205 5.56 7.00 -8.12
C LEU A 205 6.18 7.93 -7.09
N GLN A 206 7.01 7.42 -6.17
CA GLN A 206 7.77 8.21 -5.19
C GLN A 206 8.62 9.26 -5.89
N ARG A 207 9.42 8.85 -6.89
CA ARG A 207 10.27 9.78 -7.65
C ARG A 207 9.44 10.82 -8.40
N PHE A 208 8.37 10.37 -9.06
CA PHE A 208 7.47 11.28 -9.78
C PHE A 208 6.87 12.34 -8.86
N LEU A 209 6.35 11.96 -7.69
CA LEU A 209 5.74 12.89 -6.74
C LEU A 209 6.75 13.78 -6.03
N HIS A 210 7.98 13.31 -5.82
CA HIS A 210 9.07 14.13 -5.29
C HIS A 210 9.39 15.28 -6.26
N ASP A 211 9.49 14.98 -7.56
CA ASP A 211 9.82 15.94 -8.60
C ASP A 211 8.61 16.77 -9.08
N PHE A 212 7.40 16.37 -8.71
CA PHE A 212 6.18 17.06 -9.10
C PHE A 212 6.15 18.49 -8.53
N PRO A 213 5.98 19.55 -9.37
CA PRO A 213 6.07 20.94 -8.90
C PRO A 213 4.88 21.39 -8.06
N GLY A 214 3.71 20.75 -8.23
CA GLY A 214 2.47 21.08 -7.52
C GLY A 214 2.42 20.57 -6.09
N THR A 215 1.36 20.94 -5.40
CA THR A 215 1.08 20.46 -4.04
C THR A 215 0.51 19.04 -4.07
N VAL A 216 0.98 18.17 -3.17
CA VAL A 216 0.47 16.80 -3.04
C VAL A 216 -0.07 16.59 -1.64
N VAL A 217 -1.30 16.09 -1.55
CA VAL A 217 -1.89 15.60 -0.30
C VAL A 217 -2.23 14.13 -0.50
N THR A 218 -1.58 13.26 0.24
CA THR A 218 -1.72 11.81 0.07
C THR A 218 -2.11 11.13 1.36
N ILE A 219 -3.10 10.26 1.28
CA ILE A 219 -3.40 9.28 2.32
C ILE A 219 -2.70 8.00 1.92
N THR A 220 -1.84 7.46 2.74
CA THR A 220 -1.26 6.13 2.56
C THR A 220 -0.79 5.54 3.88
N HIS A 221 -0.77 4.24 3.94
CA HIS A 221 -0.21 3.47 5.06
C HIS A 221 1.22 2.99 4.78
N ASP A 222 1.75 3.23 3.57
CA ASP A 222 3.13 2.95 3.21
C ASP A 222 4.08 3.99 3.84
N ARG A 223 4.78 3.56 4.89
CA ARG A 223 5.65 4.41 5.71
C ARG A 223 6.91 4.84 4.96
N TYR A 224 7.48 3.96 4.12
CA TYR A 224 8.61 4.34 3.26
C TYR A 224 8.22 5.39 2.25
N PHE A 225 7.02 5.24 1.67
CA PHE A 225 6.49 6.24 0.75
C PHE A 225 6.36 7.60 1.43
N LEU A 226 5.80 7.64 2.65
CA LEU A 226 5.67 8.88 3.42
C LEU A 226 7.03 9.45 3.85
N ASP A 227 8.00 8.61 4.15
CA ASP A 227 9.34 9.05 4.56
C ASP A 227 10.11 9.70 3.41
N GLU A 228 9.92 9.22 2.18
CA GLU A 228 10.59 9.71 0.97
C GLU A 228 9.89 10.90 0.32
N VAL A 229 8.55 10.94 0.36
CA VAL A 229 7.76 11.94 -0.38
C VAL A 229 7.31 13.10 0.50
N ALA A 230 6.91 12.84 1.74
CA ALA A 230 6.28 13.85 2.58
C ALA A 230 7.28 14.81 3.23
N GLY A 231 7.05 16.11 3.09
CA GLY A 231 7.70 17.16 3.88
C GLY A 231 6.86 17.63 5.06
N TRP A 232 5.60 17.22 5.11
CA TRP A 232 4.64 17.48 6.18
C TRP A 232 3.76 16.29 6.44
N ILE A 233 3.42 16.04 7.69
CA ILE A 233 2.42 15.04 8.08
C ILE A 233 1.24 15.76 8.73
N LEU A 234 0.04 15.52 8.22
CA LEU A 234 -1.21 15.94 8.81
C LEU A 234 -1.84 14.75 9.54
N GLU A 235 -1.80 14.76 10.86
CA GLU A 235 -2.46 13.73 11.65
C GLU A 235 -3.91 14.12 11.96
N LEU A 236 -4.86 13.23 11.63
CA LEU A 236 -6.24 13.32 12.08
C LEU A 236 -6.42 12.49 13.35
N ASP A 237 -6.47 13.18 14.50
CA ASP A 237 -6.67 12.56 15.80
C ASP A 237 -7.92 13.12 16.48
N ARG A 238 -8.90 12.24 16.80
CA ARG A 238 -10.18 12.60 17.48
C ARG A 238 -10.95 13.75 16.80
N GLY A 239 -10.81 13.86 15.49
CA GLY A 239 -11.43 14.89 14.66
C GLY A 239 -10.60 16.17 14.50
N ALA A 240 -9.53 16.35 15.25
CA ALA A 240 -8.60 17.47 15.07
C ALA A 240 -7.56 17.16 13.98
N GLY A 241 -7.20 18.17 13.18
CA GLY A 241 -6.10 18.10 12.22
C GLY A 241 -4.84 18.73 12.82
N ILE A 242 -3.81 17.94 13.01
CA ILE A 242 -2.56 18.36 13.66
C ILE A 242 -1.43 18.24 12.65
N PRO A 243 -0.87 19.38 12.18
CA PRO A 243 0.25 19.38 11.27
C PRO A 243 1.58 19.17 12.01
N TYR A 244 2.45 18.37 11.40
CA TYR A 244 3.84 18.16 11.82
C TYR A 244 4.75 18.43 10.64
N GLU A 245 5.81 19.19 10.87
CA GLU A 245 6.85 19.41 9.87
C GLU A 245 7.80 18.22 9.82
N GLY A 246 8.11 17.78 8.61
CA GLY A 246 8.99 16.64 8.34
C GLY A 246 8.25 15.43 7.77
N ASN A 247 9.00 14.36 7.59
CA ASN A 247 8.55 13.09 7.05
C ASN A 247 7.93 12.18 8.13
N TYR A 248 7.66 10.91 7.79
CA TYR A 248 7.08 9.94 8.73
C TYR A 248 7.94 9.73 9.98
N SER A 249 9.27 9.59 9.81
CA SER A 249 10.21 9.43 10.93
C SER A 249 10.22 10.66 11.84
N GLY A 250 10.20 11.86 11.26
CA GLY A 250 10.12 13.13 12.00
C GLY A 250 8.81 13.29 12.77
N TRP A 251 7.68 12.89 12.16
CA TRP A 251 6.38 12.84 12.84
C TRP A 251 6.39 11.89 14.04
N LEU A 252 7.01 10.71 13.88
CA LEU A 252 7.08 9.71 14.94
C LEU A 252 7.79 10.26 16.19
N GLU A 253 8.92 10.96 16.00
CA GLU A 253 9.65 11.61 17.09
C GLU A 253 8.84 12.72 17.78
N GLN A 254 8.20 13.58 16.98
CA GLN A 254 7.41 14.68 17.51
C GLN A 254 6.17 14.19 18.26
N LYS A 255 5.52 13.14 17.73
CA LYS A 255 4.37 12.49 18.37
C LYS A 255 4.73 11.87 19.70
N GLN A 256 5.87 11.18 19.78
CA GLN A 256 6.35 10.60 21.04
C GLN A 256 6.57 11.69 22.10
N ARG A 257 7.27 12.78 21.75
CA ARG A 257 7.51 13.91 22.66
C ARG A 257 6.20 14.54 23.15
N ARG A 258 5.21 14.69 22.25
CA ARG A 258 3.90 15.23 22.61
C ARG A 258 3.18 14.33 23.62
N LEU A 259 3.16 13.01 23.39
CA LEU A 259 2.52 12.04 24.30
C LEU A 259 3.20 12.00 25.67
N GLU A 260 4.53 12.13 25.73
CA GLU A 260 5.28 12.24 26.98
C GLU A 260 4.92 13.51 27.77
N GLN A 261 4.66 14.62 27.07
CA GLN A 261 4.26 15.90 27.69
C GLN A 261 2.79 15.90 28.14
N GLU A 262 1.90 15.31 27.37
CA GLU A 262 0.47 15.19 27.72
C GLU A 262 0.24 14.24 28.92
N GLY A 263 1.27 13.53 29.34
CA GLY A 263 1.42 12.59 30.42
C GLY A 263 0.17 12.20 31.14
N LYS A 264 -0.42 11.05 30.85
CA LYS A 264 -1.14 10.27 31.85
C LYS A 264 -1.90 9.04 31.40
N ALA A 265 -2.17 8.82 30.11
CA ALA A 265 -3.20 7.82 29.79
C ALA A 265 -2.79 6.70 28.83
N GLU A 266 -1.59 6.70 28.27
CA GLU A 266 -1.26 5.75 27.20
C GLU A 266 0.16 5.14 27.31
N ASP A 267 0.52 4.63 28.49
CA ASP A 267 1.82 3.95 28.69
C ASP A 267 2.13 2.86 27.64
N ALA A 268 1.12 2.15 27.16
CA ALA A 268 1.29 1.11 26.15
C ALA A 268 1.60 1.71 24.77
N ARG A 269 0.93 2.79 24.37
CA ARG A 269 1.12 3.46 23.08
C ARG A 269 2.45 4.18 23.01
N VAL A 270 2.86 4.84 24.09
CA VAL A 270 4.20 5.44 24.22
C VAL A 270 5.30 4.40 24.09
N LYS A 271 5.14 3.23 24.72
CA LYS A 271 6.09 2.11 24.59
C LYS A 271 6.18 1.57 23.16
N SER A 272 5.06 1.46 22.45
CA SER A 272 5.04 1.00 21.06
C SER A 272 5.75 2.01 20.13
N LEU A 273 5.45 3.32 20.28
CA LEU A 273 6.11 4.39 19.54
C LEU A 273 7.62 4.45 19.82
N SER A 274 8.03 4.27 21.09
CA SER A 274 9.44 4.21 21.48
C SER A 274 10.18 3.05 20.80
N ARG A 275 9.57 1.87 20.73
CA ARG A 275 10.16 0.70 20.03
C ARG A 275 10.33 0.93 18.54
N GLU A 276 9.34 1.57 17.90
CA GLU A 276 9.40 1.95 16.50
C GLU A 276 10.57 2.92 16.24
N LEU A 277 10.69 3.95 17.07
CA LEU A 277 11.76 4.93 16.96
C LEU A 277 13.15 4.30 17.20
N ASP A 278 13.26 3.40 18.17
CA ASP A 278 14.49 2.64 18.40
C ASP A 278 14.86 1.76 17.19
N TRP A 279 13.86 1.19 16.53
CA TRP A 279 14.08 0.41 15.32
C TRP A 279 14.55 1.29 14.15
N VAL A 280 13.91 2.46 13.93
CA VAL A 280 14.35 3.46 12.91
C VAL A 280 15.80 3.89 13.11
N ARG A 281 16.20 4.15 14.36
CA ARG A 281 17.57 4.57 14.71
C ARG A 281 18.60 3.43 14.70
N ALA A 282 18.16 2.18 14.66
CA ALA A 282 19.06 1.04 14.64
C ALA A 282 19.79 0.92 13.30
N ALA A 283 21.11 0.69 13.34
CA ALA A 283 21.88 0.42 12.13
C ALA A 283 21.44 -0.90 11.46
N PRO A 284 21.54 -1.03 10.11
CA PRO A 284 21.11 -2.22 9.36
C PRO A 284 21.64 -3.54 9.92
N LYS A 285 22.91 -3.58 10.34
CA LYS A 285 23.54 -4.76 10.98
C LYS A 285 22.88 -5.12 12.32
N ALA A 286 22.39 -4.15 13.08
CA ALA A 286 21.70 -4.40 14.35
C ALA A 286 20.28 -4.95 14.12
N ARG A 287 19.62 -4.58 13.03
CA ARG A 287 18.32 -5.12 12.60
C ARG A 287 18.45 -6.61 12.22
N GLN A 288 19.50 -6.99 11.50
CA GLN A 288 19.80 -8.40 11.16
C GLN A 288 20.13 -9.27 12.40
N ALA A 289 20.80 -8.70 13.41
CA ALA A 289 21.11 -9.42 14.66
C ALA A 289 19.85 -9.77 15.48
N LYS A 290 18.78 -8.97 15.37
CA LYS A 290 17.47 -9.26 15.98
C LYS A 290 16.82 -10.53 15.41
N SER A 291 17.08 -10.87 14.16
CA SER A 291 16.65 -12.11 13.51
C SER A 291 17.21 -13.37 14.18
N LYS A 292 18.50 -13.35 14.58
CA LYS A 292 19.14 -14.48 15.31
C LYS A 292 18.70 -14.58 16.77
N ALA A 293 18.45 -13.44 17.42
CA ALA A 293 17.94 -13.40 18.80
C ALA A 293 16.52 -13.98 18.90
N ARG A 294 15.75 -13.98 17.82
CA ARG A 294 14.40 -14.51 17.74
C ARG A 294 14.33 -16.04 17.80
N ILE A 295 15.29 -16.75 17.18
CA ILE A 295 15.42 -18.21 17.28
C ILE A 295 15.72 -18.60 18.73
N SER A 296 16.60 -17.85 19.40
CA SER A 296 16.93 -18.06 20.82
C SER A 296 15.77 -17.69 21.76
N ALA A 297 14.96 -16.67 21.41
CA ALA A 297 13.76 -16.31 22.17
C ALA A 297 12.65 -17.37 22.03
N TYR A 298 12.55 -18.03 20.88
CA TYR A 298 11.63 -19.16 20.64
C TYR A 298 11.89 -20.32 21.60
N GLU A 299 13.15 -20.72 21.78
CA GLU A 299 13.53 -21.79 22.70
C GLU A 299 13.27 -21.42 24.18
N LYS A 300 13.43 -20.13 24.54
CA LYS A 300 13.12 -19.61 25.87
C LYS A 300 11.62 -19.50 26.14
N MET A 301 10.81 -19.01 25.18
CA MET A 301 9.35 -18.88 25.38
C MET A 301 8.66 -20.23 25.54
N LEU A 302 9.14 -21.29 24.89
CA LEU A 302 8.67 -22.65 25.14
C LEU A 302 8.95 -23.13 26.57
N ALA A 303 9.98 -22.59 27.24
CA ALA A 303 10.37 -22.92 28.59
C ALA A 303 9.71 -22.04 29.69
N GLU A 304 9.34 -20.81 29.38
CA GLU A 304 8.93 -19.80 30.39
C GLU A 304 7.43 -19.47 30.42
N ASP A 305 6.55 -20.22 29.74
CA ASP A 305 5.12 -19.93 29.57
C ASP A 305 4.27 -20.09 30.86
N ASN A 306 4.76 -19.50 31.95
CA ASN A 306 4.01 -19.36 33.19
C ASN A 306 4.03 -17.92 33.69
N ASN A 307 2.96 -17.19 33.53
CA ASN A 307 2.65 -15.91 34.19
C ASN A 307 2.97 -14.61 33.44
N ARG A 308 2.16 -14.22 32.44
CA ARG A 308 1.97 -12.81 32.11
C ARG A 308 0.50 -12.50 31.86
N GLN A 309 -0.01 -11.52 32.59
CA GLN A 309 -1.29 -10.88 32.28
C GLN A 309 -1.23 -10.26 30.88
N VAL A 310 -2.21 -10.57 30.05
CA VAL A 310 -2.33 -10.05 28.69
C VAL A 310 -2.63 -8.54 28.76
N ASP A 311 -1.71 -7.75 28.25
CA ASP A 311 -1.95 -6.33 28.01
C ASP A 311 -3.03 -6.21 26.91
N THR A 312 -4.15 -5.57 27.19
CA THR A 312 -5.37 -5.54 26.34
C THR A 312 -5.18 -4.80 25.00
N ALA A 313 -4.01 -4.26 24.75
CA ALA A 313 -3.67 -3.49 23.54
C ALA A 313 -2.83 -4.27 22.49
N LYS A 314 -2.38 -5.49 22.79
CA LYS A 314 -1.51 -6.25 21.89
C LYS A 314 -2.21 -7.41 21.21
N ILE A 315 -2.07 -7.52 19.87
CA ILE A 315 -2.44 -8.74 19.15
C ILE A 315 -1.56 -9.88 19.69
N HIS A 316 -2.18 -10.98 20.10
CA HIS A 316 -1.49 -12.17 20.56
C HIS A 316 -1.76 -13.34 19.62
N ILE A 317 -0.69 -13.91 19.06
CA ILE A 317 -0.78 -15.10 18.20
C ILE A 317 -0.42 -16.30 19.07
N PRO A 318 -1.36 -17.25 19.31
CA PRO A 318 -1.08 -18.42 20.12
C PRO A 318 -0.01 -19.27 19.44
N ALA A 319 0.92 -19.81 20.24
CA ALA A 319 1.89 -20.77 19.74
C ALA A 319 1.14 -22.06 19.35
N GLY A 320 1.33 -22.49 18.10
CA GLY A 320 0.86 -23.77 17.62
C GLY A 320 1.70 -24.96 18.16
N PRO A 321 1.50 -26.17 17.63
CA PRO A 321 2.33 -27.33 17.91
C PRO A 321 3.82 -27.02 17.60
N ARG A 322 4.73 -27.71 18.31
CA ARG A 322 6.16 -27.55 18.03
C ARG A 322 6.47 -27.95 16.59
N LEU A 323 7.19 -27.10 15.87
CA LEU A 323 7.70 -27.39 14.53
C LEU A 323 8.82 -28.45 14.59
N GLY A 324 8.83 -29.33 13.60
CA GLY A 324 9.96 -30.23 13.35
C GLY A 324 11.10 -29.52 12.62
N ASP A 325 12.12 -30.28 12.24
CA ASP A 325 13.30 -29.75 11.54
C ASP A 325 13.02 -29.31 10.11
N ILE A 326 11.96 -29.84 9.49
CA ILE A 326 11.48 -29.46 8.16
C ILE A 326 10.17 -28.71 8.34
N VAL A 327 10.16 -27.46 7.89
CA VAL A 327 8.92 -26.66 7.80
C VAL A 327 8.45 -26.63 6.33
N ILE A 328 9.24 -26.03 5.44
CA ILE A 328 9.08 -26.11 3.98
C ILE A 328 10.45 -26.41 3.39
N ASN A 329 10.50 -27.35 2.46
CA ASN A 329 11.68 -27.65 1.65
C ASN A 329 11.25 -27.73 0.17
N ALA A 330 11.87 -26.94 -0.69
CA ALA A 330 11.69 -26.92 -2.13
C ALA A 330 13.03 -27.20 -2.80
N GLU A 331 13.07 -28.14 -3.74
CA GLU A 331 14.27 -28.53 -4.48
C GLU A 331 13.98 -28.58 -5.98
N GLY A 332 14.65 -27.72 -6.76
CA GLY A 332 14.52 -27.67 -8.22
C GLY A 332 13.10 -27.38 -8.72
N LEU A 333 12.34 -26.56 -7.95
CA LEU A 333 10.92 -26.32 -8.20
C LEU A 333 10.72 -25.52 -9.47
N SER A 334 9.91 -26.05 -10.38
CA SER A 334 9.48 -25.31 -11.58
C SER A 334 7.95 -25.37 -11.72
N LYS A 335 7.36 -24.24 -12.12
CA LYS A 335 5.93 -24.09 -12.32
C LYS A 335 5.60 -23.10 -13.41
N GLY A 336 4.70 -23.50 -14.34
CA GLY A 336 4.22 -22.64 -15.40
C GLY A 336 2.73 -22.81 -15.68
N PHE A 337 2.17 -21.90 -16.46
CA PHE A 337 0.79 -21.97 -16.95
C PHE A 337 0.75 -21.58 -18.44
N GLY A 338 0.17 -22.47 -19.27
CA GLY A 338 0.11 -22.28 -20.70
C GLY A 338 1.52 -22.23 -21.32
N GLU A 339 1.91 -21.10 -21.90
CA GLU A 339 3.25 -20.88 -22.47
C GLU A 339 4.20 -20.13 -21.54
N ARG A 340 3.75 -19.75 -20.35
CA ARG A 340 4.51 -18.91 -19.41
C ARG A 340 5.08 -19.74 -18.27
N LEU A 341 6.40 -19.78 -18.16
CA LEU A 341 7.09 -20.33 -16.99
C LEU A 341 7.13 -19.23 -15.90
N LEU A 342 6.56 -19.49 -14.73
CA LEU A 342 6.53 -18.53 -13.61
C LEU A 342 7.73 -18.70 -12.69
N ILE A 343 8.09 -19.94 -12.39
CA ILE A 343 9.17 -20.33 -11.49
C ILE A 343 10.05 -21.32 -12.22
N ASP A 344 11.36 -21.11 -12.22
CA ASP A 344 12.36 -21.92 -12.88
C ASP A 344 13.47 -22.30 -11.89
N ASP A 345 13.60 -23.60 -11.58
CA ASP A 345 14.66 -24.19 -10.75
C ASP A 345 14.81 -23.55 -9.36
N LEU A 346 13.69 -23.26 -8.67
CA LEU A 346 13.72 -22.67 -7.34
C LEU A 346 14.04 -23.72 -6.26
N SER A 347 15.08 -23.46 -5.47
CA SER A 347 15.42 -24.27 -4.28
C SER A 347 15.53 -23.38 -3.05
N PHE A 348 14.78 -23.71 -1.99
CA PHE A 348 14.87 -23.03 -0.71
C PHE A 348 14.43 -23.90 0.45
N ARG A 349 14.86 -23.53 1.65
CA ARG A 349 14.43 -24.19 2.89
C ARG A 349 14.02 -23.14 3.92
N LEU A 350 12.78 -23.23 4.41
CA LEU A 350 12.31 -22.40 5.51
C LEU A 350 12.74 -23.00 6.84
N PRO A 351 13.62 -22.32 7.61
CA PRO A 351 14.03 -22.79 8.93
C PRO A 351 12.93 -22.55 9.97
N PRO A 352 12.88 -23.35 11.05
CA PRO A 352 12.00 -23.09 12.19
C PRO A 352 12.19 -21.67 12.76
N GLY A 353 11.09 -20.97 13.05
CA GLY A 353 11.09 -19.57 13.51
C GLY A 353 11.42 -18.55 12.39
N GLY A 354 11.61 -18.99 11.16
CA GLY A 354 11.83 -18.10 10.01
C GLY A 354 10.57 -17.36 9.58
N ILE A 355 10.71 -16.10 9.18
CA ILE A 355 9.69 -15.33 8.48
C ILE A 355 10.22 -14.97 7.10
N VAL A 356 9.50 -15.41 6.08
CA VAL A 356 9.84 -15.18 4.67
C VAL A 356 8.97 -14.06 4.12
N GLY A 357 9.60 -12.97 3.71
CA GLY A 357 8.96 -11.96 2.87
C GLY A 357 8.98 -12.38 1.41
N VAL A 358 7.82 -12.49 0.78
CA VAL A 358 7.69 -12.81 -0.64
C VAL A 358 7.40 -11.54 -1.40
N ILE A 359 8.33 -11.15 -2.27
CA ILE A 359 8.25 -9.91 -3.04
C ILE A 359 8.31 -10.18 -4.54
N GLY A 360 7.85 -9.24 -5.31
CA GLY A 360 7.91 -9.28 -6.77
C GLY A 360 6.68 -8.67 -7.43
N PRO A 361 6.72 -8.54 -8.75
CA PRO A 361 5.64 -7.91 -9.51
C PRO A 361 4.30 -8.64 -9.39
N ASN A 362 3.23 -7.92 -9.69
CA ASN A 362 1.90 -8.53 -9.78
C ASN A 362 1.86 -9.54 -10.95
N GLY A 363 1.30 -10.72 -10.69
CA GLY A 363 1.27 -11.82 -11.66
C GLY A 363 2.55 -12.66 -11.74
N ALA A 364 3.59 -12.36 -10.97
CA ALA A 364 4.87 -13.10 -11.01
C ALA A 364 4.80 -14.55 -10.51
N GLY A 365 3.71 -14.95 -9.84
CA GLY A 365 3.56 -16.31 -9.32
C GLY A 365 3.52 -16.41 -7.80
N LYS A 366 3.43 -15.28 -7.07
CA LYS A 366 3.37 -15.26 -5.60
C LYS A 366 2.21 -16.09 -5.05
N THR A 367 1.00 -15.87 -5.55
CA THR A 367 -0.19 -16.65 -5.17
C THR A 367 -0.09 -18.12 -5.60
N THR A 368 0.60 -18.41 -6.71
CA THR A 368 0.86 -19.80 -7.14
C THR A 368 1.76 -20.52 -6.13
N LEU A 369 2.78 -19.84 -5.60
CA LEU A 369 3.60 -20.39 -4.51
C LEU A 369 2.74 -20.73 -3.29
N PHE A 370 1.82 -19.84 -2.88
CA PHE A 370 0.91 -20.12 -1.77
C PHE A 370 0.01 -21.31 -2.03
N ARG A 371 -0.51 -21.46 -3.25
CA ARG A 371 -1.30 -22.64 -3.64
C ARG A 371 -0.48 -23.93 -3.61
N MET A 372 0.82 -23.87 -3.93
CA MET A 372 1.69 -25.03 -3.79
C MET A 372 1.94 -25.38 -2.32
N ILE A 373 2.13 -24.39 -1.45
CA ILE A 373 2.29 -24.61 0.00
C ILE A 373 1.01 -25.22 0.60
N THR A 374 -0.17 -24.77 0.16
CA THR A 374 -1.45 -25.30 0.64
C THR A 374 -1.86 -26.63 0.01
N GLY A 375 -1.10 -27.13 -0.97
CA GLY A 375 -1.42 -28.35 -1.71
C GLY A 375 -2.52 -28.19 -2.77
N GLY A 376 -2.97 -26.95 -3.04
CA GLY A 376 -3.95 -26.65 -4.09
C GLY A 376 -3.38 -26.72 -5.52
N GLU A 377 -2.06 -26.63 -5.66
CA GLU A 377 -1.33 -26.76 -6.93
C GLU A 377 -0.11 -27.68 -6.73
N ALA A 378 0.17 -28.50 -7.75
CA ALA A 378 1.40 -29.31 -7.79
C ALA A 378 2.47 -28.60 -8.64
N PRO A 379 3.77 -28.72 -8.30
CA PRO A 379 4.83 -28.28 -9.17
C PRO A 379 4.87 -29.11 -10.46
N ASP A 380 5.36 -28.51 -11.56
CA ASP A 380 5.54 -29.21 -12.82
C ASP A 380 6.86 -30.00 -12.85
N ALA A 381 7.87 -29.53 -12.09
CA ALA A 381 9.12 -30.25 -11.85
C ALA A 381 9.66 -29.91 -10.45
N GLY A 382 10.59 -30.75 -9.96
CA GLY A 382 11.17 -30.63 -8.64
C GLY A 382 10.32 -31.27 -7.54
N THR A 383 10.72 -31.03 -6.28
CA THR A 383 10.03 -31.55 -5.09
C THR A 383 9.65 -30.42 -4.14
N PHE A 384 8.46 -30.52 -3.57
CA PHE A 384 7.96 -29.59 -2.58
C PHE A 384 7.45 -30.35 -1.36
N THR A 385 8.08 -30.15 -0.23
CA THR A 385 7.76 -30.87 1.01
C THR A 385 7.36 -29.90 2.10
N VAL A 386 6.18 -30.10 2.68
CA VAL A 386 5.71 -29.45 3.91
C VAL A 386 5.85 -30.45 5.05
N GLY A 387 6.46 -30.03 6.17
CA GLY A 387 6.71 -30.90 7.31
C GLY A 387 5.43 -31.43 7.96
N GLU A 388 5.44 -32.68 8.42
CA GLU A 388 4.27 -33.36 9.01
C GLU A 388 3.75 -32.65 10.28
N THR A 389 4.61 -31.92 10.99
CA THR A 389 4.25 -31.16 12.19
C THR A 389 3.68 -29.78 11.91
N VAL A 390 3.62 -29.38 10.63
CA VAL A 390 3.11 -28.10 10.21
C VAL A 390 1.59 -28.07 10.32
N LYS A 391 1.09 -27.13 11.12
CA LYS A 391 -0.32 -26.74 11.15
C LYS A 391 -0.45 -25.40 10.44
N LEU A 392 -1.02 -25.43 9.24
CA LEU A 392 -1.11 -24.27 8.38
C LEU A 392 -2.26 -23.35 8.81
N GLY A 393 -1.98 -22.06 8.89
CA GLY A 393 -2.96 -20.97 8.95
C GLY A 393 -2.88 -20.17 7.65
N TYR A 394 -3.94 -20.20 6.85
CA TYR A 394 -4.02 -19.48 5.58
C TYR A 394 -5.36 -18.75 5.46
N VAL A 395 -5.28 -17.52 4.98
CA VAL A 395 -6.45 -16.76 4.54
C VAL A 395 -6.31 -16.55 3.05
N ASP A 396 -7.21 -17.14 2.28
CA ASP A 396 -7.31 -16.91 0.85
C ASP A 396 -7.85 -15.49 0.58
N GLN A 397 -7.37 -14.88 -0.50
CA GLN A 397 -7.91 -13.62 -1.02
C GLN A 397 -9.37 -13.76 -1.52
N SER A 398 -9.84 -14.99 -1.77
CA SER A 398 -11.26 -15.26 -2.05
C SER A 398 -12.06 -15.00 -0.77
N ARG A 399 -12.65 -13.82 -0.69
CA ARG A 399 -13.37 -13.22 0.44
C ARG A 399 -14.69 -13.94 0.81
N ASP A 400 -14.91 -15.15 0.28
CA ASP A 400 -16.21 -15.82 0.28
C ASP A 400 -16.51 -16.68 1.52
N ASP A 401 -15.52 -16.89 2.41
CA ASP A 401 -15.68 -17.78 3.59
C ASP A 401 -16.31 -17.13 4.84
N LEU A 402 -16.71 -15.86 4.78
CA LEU A 402 -17.37 -15.22 5.90
C LEU A 402 -18.89 -15.31 5.77
N GLU A 403 -19.54 -15.73 6.84
CA GLU A 403 -21.01 -15.80 6.90
C GLU A 403 -21.59 -14.37 7.02
N ASP A 404 -22.17 -13.88 5.92
CA ASP A 404 -22.67 -12.51 5.76
C ASP A 404 -23.74 -12.10 6.79
N ASP A 405 -24.49 -13.05 7.31
CA ASP A 405 -25.57 -12.83 8.28
C ASP A 405 -25.08 -12.66 9.73
N LYS A 406 -23.87 -13.14 10.03
CA LYS A 406 -23.29 -13.05 11.37
C LYS A 406 -22.69 -11.68 11.64
N THR A 407 -22.59 -11.35 12.92
CA THR A 407 -21.86 -10.16 13.38
C THR A 407 -20.36 -10.40 13.38
N VAL A 408 -19.58 -9.32 13.34
CA VAL A 408 -18.11 -9.37 13.47
C VAL A 408 -17.69 -10.17 14.69
N TRP A 409 -18.35 -9.91 15.83
CA TRP A 409 -18.06 -10.61 17.07
C TRP A 409 -18.34 -12.12 16.97
N GLU A 410 -19.50 -12.53 16.43
CA GLU A 410 -19.83 -13.94 16.25
C GLU A 410 -18.87 -14.68 15.35
N VAL A 411 -18.45 -14.06 14.23
CA VAL A 411 -17.51 -14.68 13.28
C VAL A 411 -16.12 -14.85 13.88
N ILE A 412 -15.63 -13.85 14.64
CA ILE A 412 -14.29 -13.93 15.24
C ILE A 412 -14.30 -14.82 16.47
N SER A 413 -15.34 -14.76 17.32
CA SER A 413 -15.39 -15.49 18.59
C SER A 413 -16.05 -16.86 18.50
N ASP A 414 -16.65 -17.22 17.34
CA ASP A 414 -17.54 -18.38 17.21
C ASP A 414 -18.73 -18.33 18.19
N GLY A 415 -19.13 -17.11 18.61
CA GLY A 415 -20.20 -16.86 19.58
C GLY A 415 -19.83 -17.13 21.05
N LEU A 416 -18.53 -17.35 21.33
CA LEU A 416 -18.05 -17.59 22.69
C LEU A 416 -17.66 -16.27 23.37
N ASP A 417 -17.94 -16.15 24.66
CA ASP A 417 -17.56 -14.97 25.46
C ASP A 417 -16.05 -14.91 25.72
N GLU A 418 -15.40 -16.05 25.71
CA GLU A 418 -13.96 -16.18 25.91
C GLU A 418 -13.32 -16.92 24.73
N ILE A 419 -12.11 -16.48 24.33
CA ILE A 419 -11.29 -17.10 23.29
C ILE A 419 -10.06 -17.73 23.93
N GLU A 420 -9.82 -19.00 23.61
CA GLU A 420 -8.61 -19.70 24.01
C GLU A 420 -7.48 -19.37 23.04
N LEU A 421 -6.39 -18.80 23.55
CA LEU A 421 -5.18 -18.46 22.81
C LEU A 421 -4.01 -19.34 23.32
N GLY A 422 -4.05 -20.61 22.94
CA GLY A 422 -3.12 -21.62 23.47
C GLY A 422 -3.40 -21.93 24.94
N LYS A 423 -2.49 -21.53 25.84
CA LYS A 423 -2.66 -21.72 27.29
C LYS A 423 -3.35 -20.55 28.00
N ARG A 424 -3.76 -19.53 27.27
CA ARG A 424 -4.37 -18.31 27.80
C ARG A 424 -5.79 -18.20 27.33
N THR A 425 -6.64 -17.60 28.18
CA THR A 425 -8.00 -17.25 27.84
C THR A 425 -8.17 -15.74 27.87
N MET A 426 -8.86 -15.19 26.91
CA MET A 426 -9.14 -13.76 26.81
C MET A 426 -10.63 -13.54 26.52
N ALA A 427 -11.21 -12.48 27.09
CA ALA A 427 -12.55 -12.05 26.71
C ALA A 427 -12.64 -11.76 25.21
N SER A 428 -13.59 -12.39 24.52
CA SER A 428 -13.71 -12.32 23.06
C SER A 428 -13.87 -10.89 22.54
N ARG A 429 -14.62 -10.06 23.27
CA ARG A 429 -14.80 -8.64 22.91
C ARG A 429 -13.52 -7.84 23.01
N ALA A 430 -12.62 -8.17 23.93
CA ALA A 430 -11.30 -7.55 24.04
C ALA A 430 -10.41 -7.97 22.87
N TYR A 431 -10.43 -9.27 22.50
CA TYR A 431 -9.71 -9.77 21.33
C TYR A 431 -10.17 -9.10 20.02
N VAL A 432 -11.49 -9.04 19.79
CA VAL A 432 -12.07 -8.36 18.62
C VAL A 432 -11.69 -6.87 18.59
N GLY A 433 -11.60 -6.24 19.75
CA GLY A 433 -11.16 -4.85 19.91
C GLY A 433 -9.72 -4.59 19.46
N GLN A 434 -8.82 -5.59 19.51
CA GLN A 434 -7.43 -5.49 19.06
C GLN A 434 -7.32 -5.27 17.54
N PHE A 435 -8.32 -5.70 16.77
CA PHE A 435 -8.43 -5.50 15.33
C PHE A 435 -9.23 -4.26 14.95
N ASN A 436 -9.29 -3.29 15.86
CA ASN A 436 -9.97 -1.99 15.70
C ASN A 436 -11.51 -2.06 15.50
N PHE A 437 -12.16 -3.15 15.97
CA PHE A 437 -13.60 -3.21 16.08
C PHE A 437 -14.01 -2.84 17.51
N LYS A 438 -14.41 -1.58 17.72
CA LYS A 438 -14.75 -1.04 19.05
C LYS A 438 -16.25 -0.80 19.21
N GLY A 439 -16.79 -1.11 20.40
CA GLY A 439 -18.18 -0.82 20.74
C GLY A 439 -19.20 -1.41 19.76
N GLY A 440 -19.96 -0.54 19.10
CA GLY A 440 -21.00 -0.93 18.14
C GLY A 440 -20.50 -1.61 16.87
N ASP A 441 -19.22 -1.42 16.49
CA ASP A 441 -18.65 -2.04 15.28
C ASP A 441 -18.59 -3.57 15.39
N GLN A 442 -18.50 -4.11 16.60
CA GLN A 442 -18.52 -5.55 16.84
C GLN A 442 -19.88 -6.19 16.53
N GLN A 443 -20.95 -5.39 16.52
CA GLN A 443 -22.31 -5.83 16.23
C GLN A 443 -22.71 -5.62 14.76
N LYS A 444 -21.86 -5.00 13.94
CA LYS A 444 -22.09 -4.91 12.50
C LYS A 444 -22.13 -6.30 11.89
N ARG A 445 -23.05 -6.51 10.95
CA ARG A 445 -23.06 -7.74 10.15
C ARG A 445 -21.93 -7.73 9.14
N VAL A 446 -21.39 -8.89 8.82
CA VAL A 446 -20.33 -9.05 7.84
C VAL A 446 -20.71 -8.48 6.47
N SER A 447 -21.99 -8.61 6.07
CA SER A 447 -22.52 -8.02 4.84
C SER A 447 -22.39 -6.48 4.75
N GLN A 448 -22.25 -5.80 5.90
CA GLN A 448 -22.15 -4.33 6.00
C GLN A 448 -20.70 -3.84 6.04
N LEU A 449 -19.72 -4.76 6.06
CA LEU A 449 -18.31 -4.42 6.17
C LEU A 449 -17.72 -3.99 4.83
N SER A 450 -16.84 -3.00 4.89
CA SER A 450 -15.94 -2.67 3.79
C SER A 450 -14.94 -3.82 3.53
N GLY A 451 -14.30 -3.82 2.37
CA GLY A 451 -13.26 -4.80 2.03
C GLY A 451 -12.16 -4.89 3.08
N GLY A 452 -11.67 -3.75 3.57
CA GLY A 452 -10.64 -3.69 4.61
C GLY A 452 -11.13 -4.18 5.98
N GLU A 453 -12.40 -3.92 6.34
CA GLU A 453 -12.97 -4.47 7.56
C GLU A 453 -13.10 -6.00 7.47
N ARG A 454 -13.50 -6.54 6.31
CA ARG A 454 -13.53 -8.00 6.05
C ARG A 454 -12.13 -8.62 6.20
N ASN A 455 -11.10 -7.99 5.63
CA ASN A 455 -9.72 -8.45 5.78
C ASN A 455 -9.27 -8.54 7.24
N ARG A 456 -9.62 -7.54 8.07
CA ARG A 456 -9.33 -7.58 9.51
C ARG A 456 -10.06 -8.71 10.24
N VAL A 457 -11.30 -9.03 9.85
CA VAL A 457 -12.05 -10.17 10.40
C VAL A 457 -11.35 -11.49 10.05
N HIS A 458 -10.97 -11.68 8.79
CA HIS A 458 -10.22 -12.86 8.35
C HIS A 458 -8.89 -13.02 9.10
N LEU A 459 -8.13 -11.93 9.22
CA LEU A 459 -6.86 -11.90 9.94
C LEU A 459 -7.05 -12.30 11.41
N ALA A 460 -8.05 -11.71 12.09
CA ALA A 460 -8.37 -12.02 13.48
C ALA A 460 -8.72 -13.50 13.67
N ARG A 461 -9.54 -14.04 12.76
CA ARG A 461 -9.97 -15.45 12.80
C ARG A 461 -8.81 -16.42 12.58
N MET A 462 -7.92 -16.08 11.63
CA MET A 462 -6.75 -16.90 11.35
C MET A 462 -5.75 -16.89 12.50
N LEU A 463 -5.42 -15.72 13.04
CA LEU A 463 -4.40 -15.59 14.09
C LEU A 463 -4.77 -16.34 15.38
N LYS A 464 -6.07 -16.52 15.70
CA LYS A 464 -6.50 -17.34 16.85
C LYS A 464 -6.42 -18.85 16.62
N SER A 465 -6.23 -19.32 15.39
CA SER A 465 -6.35 -20.75 15.01
C SER A 465 -5.34 -21.69 15.65
N GLY A 466 -4.28 -21.15 16.26
CA GLY A 466 -3.17 -21.94 16.82
C GLY A 466 -2.37 -22.67 15.73
N ALA A 467 -2.25 -22.07 14.56
CA ALA A 467 -1.34 -22.51 13.50
C ALA A 467 0.13 -22.25 13.91
N ASN A 468 1.06 -23.04 13.38
CA ASN A 468 2.50 -22.83 13.57
C ASN A 468 3.23 -22.40 12.28
N LEU A 469 2.52 -22.39 11.15
CA LEU A 469 2.95 -21.77 9.90
C LEU A 469 1.82 -20.88 9.39
N LEU A 470 2.06 -19.56 9.30
CA LEU A 470 1.11 -18.58 8.81
C LEU A 470 1.43 -18.21 7.36
N LEU A 471 0.42 -18.24 6.50
CA LEU A 471 0.50 -17.70 5.14
C LEU A 471 -0.34 -16.43 5.10
N LEU A 472 0.32 -15.30 4.86
CA LEU A 472 -0.29 -13.98 4.85
C LEU A 472 -0.12 -13.39 3.45
N ASP A 473 -1.24 -13.23 2.73
CA ASP A 473 -1.26 -12.62 1.40
C ASP A 473 -1.76 -11.18 1.51
N GLU A 474 -0.85 -10.22 1.34
CA GLU A 474 -1.07 -8.77 1.48
C GLU A 474 -1.80 -8.37 2.78
N PRO A 475 -1.32 -8.81 3.96
CA PRO A 475 -2.00 -8.54 5.23
C PRO A 475 -1.97 -7.06 5.63
N THR A 476 -1.10 -6.28 5.00
CA THR A 476 -0.90 -4.85 5.25
C THR A 476 -1.94 -3.97 4.57
N ASN A 477 -2.61 -4.48 3.54
CA ASN A 477 -3.63 -3.73 2.82
C ASN A 477 -4.80 -3.37 3.74
N ASP A 478 -5.23 -2.11 3.70
CA ASP A 478 -6.36 -1.56 4.45
C ASP A 478 -6.20 -1.57 6.00
N LEU A 479 -5.01 -1.87 6.54
CA LEU A 479 -4.70 -1.71 7.96
C LEU A 479 -4.20 -0.30 8.24
N ASP A 480 -4.69 0.30 9.32
CA ASP A 480 -4.10 1.55 9.81
C ASP A 480 -2.74 1.31 10.49
N VAL A 481 -1.95 2.37 10.63
CA VAL A 481 -0.58 2.31 11.16
C VAL A 481 -0.50 1.67 12.55
N ASP A 482 -1.49 1.92 13.42
CA ASP A 482 -1.49 1.34 14.77
C ASP A 482 -1.77 -0.18 14.74
N THR A 483 -2.70 -0.63 13.87
CA THR A 483 -2.99 -2.06 13.67
C THR A 483 -1.81 -2.78 12.98
N LEU A 484 -1.15 -2.12 12.02
CA LEU A 484 0.07 -2.64 11.39
C LEU A 484 1.18 -2.88 12.41
N ARG A 485 1.43 -1.91 13.30
CA ARG A 485 2.41 -2.07 14.38
C ARG A 485 2.09 -3.21 15.32
N ALA A 486 0.81 -3.32 15.71
CA ALA A 486 0.38 -4.42 16.56
C ALA A 486 0.59 -5.79 15.88
N LEU A 487 0.37 -5.88 14.56
CA LEU A 487 0.62 -7.09 13.78
C LEU A 487 2.13 -7.38 13.67
N GLU A 488 2.96 -6.36 13.43
CA GLU A 488 4.42 -6.50 13.41
C GLU A 488 4.95 -7.05 14.73
N GLU A 489 4.55 -6.43 15.86
CA GLU A 489 4.94 -6.88 17.20
C GLU A 489 4.48 -8.33 17.47
N ALA A 490 3.25 -8.67 17.03
CA ALA A 490 2.72 -10.02 17.18
C ALA A 490 3.49 -11.05 16.37
N LEU A 491 3.90 -10.72 15.13
CA LEU A 491 4.71 -11.59 14.29
C LEU A 491 6.17 -11.68 14.78
N GLU A 492 6.72 -10.59 15.32
CA GLU A 492 8.04 -10.63 15.99
C GLU A 492 8.05 -11.54 17.22
N GLU A 493 6.95 -11.58 17.98
CA GLU A 493 6.80 -12.43 19.16
C GLU A 493 6.29 -13.85 18.81
N PHE A 494 5.88 -14.09 17.55
CA PHE A 494 5.32 -15.38 17.15
C PHE A 494 6.37 -16.50 17.14
N ALA A 495 6.05 -17.59 17.83
CA ALA A 495 6.93 -18.74 18.00
C ALA A 495 6.97 -19.69 16.78
N GLY A 496 6.13 -19.51 15.79
CA GLY A 496 6.07 -20.30 14.57
C GLY A 496 6.83 -19.65 13.41
N CYS A 497 6.50 -20.09 12.20
CA CYS A 497 6.98 -19.53 10.94
C CYS A 497 5.89 -18.73 10.24
N ALA A 498 6.28 -17.78 9.40
CA ALA A 498 5.35 -17.08 8.52
C ALA A 498 5.95 -16.94 7.11
N VAL A 499 5.07 -17.02 6.10
CA VAL A 499 5.37 -16.65 4.73
C VAL A 499 4.41 -15.50 4.38
N VAL A 500 4.96 -14.34 4.08
CA VAL A 500 4.20 -13.11 3.95
C VAL A 500 4.44 -12.50 2.58
N VAL A 501 3.43 -12.44 1.76
CA VAL A 501 3.42 -11.60 0.55
C VAL A 501 3.05 -10.19 1.00
N SER A 502 3.90 -9.21 0.75
CA SER A 502 3.57 -7.81 0.99
C SER A 502 4.37 -6.88 0.07
N HIS A 503 3.74 -5.77 -0.28
CA HIS A 503 4.38 -4.65 -0.96
C HIS A 503 4.85 -3.56 0.03
N ASP A 504 4.48 -3.67 1.30
CA ASP A 504 4.96 -2.80 2.38
C ASP A 504 6.41 -3.17 2.75
N ARG A 505 7.35 -2.40 2.21
CA ARG A 505 8.79 -2.59 2.42
C ARG A 505 9.19 -2.41 3.89
N TRP A 506 8.57 -1.45 4.59
CA TRP A 506 8.83 -1.20 5.99
C TRP A 506 8.41 -2.38 6.88
N PHE A 507 7.23 -2.94 6.59
CA PHE A 507 6.74 -4.14 7.26
C PHE A 507 7.68 -5.32 7.06
N LEU A 508 8.07 -5.60 5.81
CA LEU A 508 9.00 -6.70 5.50
C LEU A 508 10.39 -6.48 6.10
N ASP A 509 10.89 -5.25 6.08
CA ASP A 509 12.21 -4.94 6.67
C ASP A 509 12.23 -5.20 8.18
N ARG A 510 11.09 -4.97 8.83
CA ARG A 510 10.96 -5.18 10.27
C ARG A 510 10.84 -6.66 10.67
N ILE A 511 10.02 -7.43 9.94
CA ILE A 511 9.68 -8.78 10.35
C ILE A 511 10.45 -9.88 9.62
N ALA A 512 10.85 -9.68 8.35
CA ALA A 512 11.42 -10.73 7.54
C ALA A 512 12.82 -11.12 7.99
N THR A 513 13.06 -12.44 8.04
CA THR A 513 14.36 -13.05 8.27
C THR A 513 14.99 -13.52 6.96
N HIS A 514 14.13 -13.74 5.96
CA HIS A 514 14.50 -14.18 4.62
C HIS A 514 13.59 -13.48 3.61
N ILE A 515 14.10 -13.27 2.41
CA ILE A 515 13.33 -12.73 1.28
C ILE A 515 13.31 -13.77 0.15
N LEU A 516 12.14 -13.98 -0.42
CA LEU A 516 11.93 -14.73 -1.66
C LEU A 516 11.49 -13.74 -2.74
N ALA A 517 12.40 -13.37 -3.62
CA ALA A 517 12.19 -12.32 -4.58
C ALA A 517 11.97 -12.85 -6.00
N PHE A 518 10.82 -12.55 -6.59
CA PHE A 518 10.52 -12.81 -7.99
C PHE A 518 11.10 -11.67 -8.83
N GLU A 519 12.31 -11.88 -9.39
CA GLU A 519 13.09 -10.83 -10.08
C GLU A 519 12.80 -10.71 -11.60
N GLY A 520 11.85 -11.49 -12.14
CA GLY A 520 11.54 -11.57 -13.57
C GLY A 520 12.27 -12.70 -14.27
N GLU A 521 12.00 -12.92 -15.57
CA GLU A 521 12.56 -14.01 -16.39
C GLU A 521 12.44 -15.40 -15.73
N SER A 522 11.35 -15.60 -14.95
CA SER A 522 11.07 -16.81 -14.18
C SER A 522 12.07 -17.11 -13.06
N HIS A 523 12.99 -16.18 -12.78
CA HIS A 523 13.97 -16.31 -11.71
C HIS A 523 13.38 -15.87 -10.37
N VAL A 524 13.62 -16.71 -9.35
CA VAL A 524 13.23 -16.42 -7.96
C VAL A 524 14.46 -16.55 -7.08
N GLU A 525 14.85 -15.45 -6.46
CA GLU A 525 16.02 -15.39 -5.58
C GLU A 525 15.64 -15.69 -4.13
N TRP A 526 16.38 -16.59 -3.49
CA TRP A 526 16.29 -16.85 -2.05
C TRP A 526 17.40 -16.12 -1.32
N PHE A 527 17.06 -15.16 -0.49
CA PHE A 527 18.01 -14.30 0.21
C PHE A 527 17.83 -14.40 1.74
N GLU A 528 18.93 -14.63 2.49
CA GLU A 528 18.94 -14.59 3.95
C GLU A 528 19.18 -13.16 4.43
N GLY A 529 18.17 -12.52 4.97
CA GLY A 529 18.20 -11.14 5.46
C GLY A 529 16.83 -10.47 5.38
N ASN A 530 16.77 -9.19 5.77
CA ASN A 530 15.61 -8.35 5.66
C ASN A 530 15.53 -7.67 4.28
N TYR A 531 14.49 -6.86 4.07
CA TYR A 531 14.27 -6.19 2.78
C TYR A 531 15.40 -5.22 2.41
N GLU A 532 15.90 -4.40 3.35
CA GLU A 532 16.98 -3.43 3.10
C GLU A 532 18.28 -4.14 2.67
N ALA A 533 18.62 -5.24 3.34
CA ALA A 533 19.79 -6.04 2.98
C ALA A 533 19.67 -6.68 1.59
N TYR A 534 18.47 -7.17 1.24
CA TYR A 534 18.17 -7.71 -0.09
C TYR A 534 18.29 -6.61 -1.16
N GLU A 535 17.73 -5.42 -0.92
CA GLU A 535 17.77 -4.32 -1.88
C GLU A 535 19.22 -3.85 -2.13
N ALA A 536 20.05 -3.78 -1.09
CA ALA A 536 21.47 -3.50 -1.21
C ALA A 536 22.21 -4.57 -2.04
N ASP A 537 21.87 -5.85 -1.85
CA ASP A 537 22.42 -6.95 -2.64
C ASP A 537 21.95 -6.87 -4.10
N ARG A 538 20.65 -6.64 -4.35
CA ARG A 538 20.09 -6.47 -5.69
C ARG A 538 20.77 -5.33 -6.45
N LYS A 539 20.97 -4.18 -5.82
CA LYS A 539 21.70 -3.05 -6.42
C LYS A 539 23.15 -3.40 -6.75
N ARG A 540 23.80 -4.19 -5.90
CA ARG A 540 25.16 -4.67 -6.16
C ARG A 540 25.24 -5.64 -7.34
N ARG A 541 24.25 -6.55 -7.51
CA ARG A 541 24.18 -7.55 -8.58
C ARG A 541 23.79 -6.94 -9.94
N LEU A 542 22.77 -6.07 -9.95
CA LEU A 542 22.15 -5.54 -11.16
C LEU A 542 22.62 -4.13 -11.54
N GLY A 543 23.33 -3.41 -10.66
CA GLY A 543 23.82 -2.05 -10.93
C GLY A 543 22.68 -1.07 -11.25
N ALA A 544 22.90 -0.24 -12.28
CA ALA A 544 21.90 0.79 -12.69
C ALA A 544 20.61 0.21 -13.29
N GLU A 545 20.57 -1.07 -13.63
CA GLU A 545 19.36 -1.74 -14.13
C GLU A 545 18.37 -2.07 -13.01
N ALA A 546 18.84 -2.13 -11.76
CA ALA A 546 18.00 -2.44 -10.61
C ALA A 546 16.83 -1.44 -10.41
N ASP A 547 17.01 -0.19 -10.82
CA ASP A 547 16.03 0.90 -10.60
C ASP A 547 15.10 1.15 -11.80
N ARG A 548 15.23 0.39 -12.89
CA ARG A 548 14.37 0.57 -14.08
C ARG A 548 13.14 -0.34 -13.97
N PRO A 549 11.91 0.22 -13.91
CA PRO A 549 10.72 -0.59 -14.01
C PRO A 549 10.66 -1.22 -15.41
N THR A 550 10.70 -2.55 -15.48
CA THR A 550 10.58 -3.29 -16.71
C THR A 550 9.35 -4.18 -16.68
N ARG A 551 8.65 -4.31 -17.83
CA ARG A 551 7.58 -5.32 -17.93
C ARG A 551 8.15 -6.70 -17.68
N ILE A 552 7.41 -7.52 -16.93
CA ILE A 552 7.80 -8.90 -16.64
C ILE A 552 7.96 -9.65 -17.96
N LYS A 553 9.15 -10.19 -18.18
CA LYS A 553 9.40 -11.17 -19.23
C LYS A 553 9.38 -12.56 -18.59
N TYR A 554 8.69 -13.48 -19.21
CA TYR A 554 8.66 -14.88 -18.81
C TYR A 554 9.44 -15.71 -19.81
N LYS A 555 10.16 -16.71 -19.33
CA LYS A 555 10.75 -17.71 -20.22
C LYS A 555 9.63 -18.53 -20.86
N PRO A 556 9.69 -18.83 -22.15
CA PRO A 556 8.78 -19.80 -22.74
C PRO A 556 9.04 -21.19 -22.18
N ILE A 557 7.98 -21.96 -21.97
CA ILE A 557 8.11 -23.36 -21.58
C ILE A 557 8.75 -24.10 -22.75
N SER A 558 10.02 -24.51 -22.62
CA SER A 558 10.63 -25.42 -23.57
C SER A 558 9.99 -26.80 -23.42
N ARG A 559 9.25 -27.24 -24.42
CA ARG A 559 8.66 -28.60 -24.50
C ARG A 559 9.74 -29.65 -24.75
#